data_03214df10dc9ca3b363cf404eceec708
#
_entry.id   03214df10dc9ca3b363cf404eceec708
#
_cell.length_a   1.000
_cell.length_b   1.000
_cell.length_c   1.000
_cell.angle_alpha   90.00
_cell.angle_beta   90.00
_cell.angle_gamma   90.00
#
_symmetry.space_group_name_H-M   'P 1'
#
loop_
_entity.id
_entity.type
_entity.pdbx_description
1 polymer ?
#
loop_
_entity_poly.entity_id
_entity_poly.type
_entity_poly.pdbx_seq_one_letter_code
_entity_poly.pdbx_strand_id
1 'polypeptide(L)'
;MNYLVENGISEKTVESIKKLYSQDIQDSLVFNQANVIDIIDFLKDSGVTIENINRIFLININVFFKSINTLKKNFSKYDKENLAIVLNDNIDLIEDLL
;
A
#
# COMPACT_ATOMS: atom_id res chain seq x y z
N MET A 1 -9.45 -10.80 6.47
CA MET A 1 -8.38 -9.79 6.37
C MET A 1 -7.28 -9.90 7.44
N ASN A 2 -7.20 -11.04 8.11
CA ASN A 2 -6.15 -11.25 9.11
C ASN A 2 -4.73 -11.17 8.52
N TYR A 3 -4.59 -11.49 7.22
CA TYR A 3 -3.30 -11.42 6.55
C TYR A 3 -2.71 -9.99 6.56
N LEU A 4 -3.55 -8.96 6.59
CA LEU A 4 -3.08 -7.57 6.67
C LEU A 4 -2.35 -7.33 7.99
N VAL A 5 -2.93 -7.76 9.11
CA VAL A 5 -2.32 -7.63 10.42
C VAL A 5 -1.00 -8.41 10.49
N GLU A 6 -0.96 -9.60 9.92
CA GLU A 6 0.26 -10.42 9.85
C GLU A 6 1.37 -9.75 9.05
N ASN A 7 1.03 -8.83 8.16
CA ASN A 7 1.97 -8.10 7.32
C ASN A 7 2.22 -6.65 7.77
N GLY A 8 1.85 -6.30 8.98
CA GLY A 8 2.18 -5.02 9.59
C GLY A 8 1.10 -3.95 9.53
N ILE A 9 -0.08 -4.27 9.00
CA ILE A 9 -1.20 -3.33 8.99
C ILE A 9 -1.90 -3.41 10.35
N SER A 10 -2.08 -2.27 11.00
CA SER A 10 -2.66 -2.24 12.35
C SER A 10 -4.13 -2.68 12.36
N GLU A 11 -4.57 -3.23 13.48
CA GLU A 11 -5.98 -3.58 13.66
C GLU A 11 -6.89 -2.37 13.50
N LYS A 12 -6.44 -1.20 13.96
CA LYS A 12 -7.16 0.06 13.79
C LYS A 12 -7.35 0.42 12.32
N THR A 13 -6.32 0.23 11.50
CA THR A 13 -6.41 0.45 10.05
C THR A 13 -7.38 -0.53 9.41
N VAL A 14 -7.33 -1.80 9.79
CA VAL A 14 -8.28 -2.82 9.28
C VAL A 14 -9.72 -2.47 9.64
N GLU A 15 -9.98 -2.03 10.86
CA GLU A 15 -11.32 -1.57 11.25
C GLU A 15 -11.76 -0.35 10.42
N SER A 16 -10.87 0.58 10.17
CA SER A 16 -11.15 1.74 9.31
C SER A 16 -11.50 1.31 7.88
N ILE A 17 -10.78 0.34 7.33
CA ILE A 17 -11.09 -0.23 6.01
C ILE A 17 -12.52 -0.78 6.00
N LYS A 18 -12.92 -1.53 7.02
CA LYS A 18 -14.26 -2.10 7.12
C LYS A 18 -15.36 -1.04 7.20
N LYS A 19 -15.06 0.13 7.75
CA LYS A 19 -16.00 1.25 7.86
C LYS A 19 -16.06 2.11 6.60
N LEU A 20 -14.92 2.31 5.94
CA LEU A 20 -14.79 3.26 4.82
C LEU A 20 -15.17 2.65 3.47
N TYR A 21 -14.95 1.36 3.30
CA TYR A 21 -15.08 0.73 1.99
C TYR A 21 -16.24 -0.25 1.92
N SER A 22 -16.80 -0.39 0.71
CA SER A 22 -17.87 -1.34 0.44
C SER A 22 -17.42 -2.79 0.64
N GLN A 23 -18.38 -3.69 0.79
CA GLN A 23 -18.07 -5.11 0.89
C GLN A 23 -17.33 -5.63 -0.34
N ASP A 24 -17.65 -5.11 -1.53
CA ASP A 24 -16.96 -5.49 -2.77
C ASP A 24 -15.47 -5.17 -2.73
N ILE A 25 -15.11 -4.01 -2.19
CA ILE A 25 -13.68 -3.63 -2.03
C ILE A 25 -13.02 -4.53 -0.98
N GLN A 26 -13.69 -4.80 0.12
CA GLN A 26 -13.16 -5.70 1.16
C GLN A 26 -12.95 -7.11 0.60
N ASP A 27 -13.89 -7.63 -0.18
CA ASP A 27 -13.78 -8.94 -0.83
C ASP A 27 -12.62 -8.95 -1.83
N SER A 28 -12.41 -7.85 -2.56
CA SER A 28 -11.28 -7.70 -3.48
C SER A 28 -9.94 -7.74 -2.77
N LEU A 29 -9.83 -7.17 -1.57
CA LEU A 29 -8.62 -7.27 -0.76
C LEU A 29 -8.30 -8.72 -0.38
N VAL A 30 -9.31 -9.51 -0.07
CA VAL A 30 -9.13 -10.94 0.24
C VAL A 30 -8.79 -11.73 -1.02
N PHE A 31 -9.51 -11.48 -2.11
CA PHE A 31 -9.31 -12.18 -3.37
C PHE A 31 -7.91 -11.93 -3.96
N ASN A 32 -7.39 -10.70 -3.83
CA ASN A 32 -6.09 -10.30 -4.35
C ASN A 32 -4.98 -10.36 -3.30
N GLN A 33 -5.15 -11.16 -2.27
CA GLN A 33 -4.27 -11.22 -1.12
C GLN A 33 -2.78 -11.35 -1.49
N ALA A 34 -2.44 -12.22 -2.43
CA ALA A 34 -1.05 -12.41 -2.84
C ALA A 34 -0.44 -11.12 -3.41
N ASN A 35 -1.18 -10.43 -4.27
CA ASN A 35 -0.72 -9.17 -4.85
C ASN A 35 -0.60 -8.06 -3.80
N VAL A 36 -1.54 -8.00 -2.87
CA VAL A 36 -1.51 -7.01 -1.78
C VAL A 36 -0.27 -7.21 -0.91
N ILE A 37 0.04 -8.46 -0.55
CA ILE A 37 1.24 -8.78 0.24
C ILE A 37 2.51 -8.38 -0.53
N ASP A 38 2.58 -8.71 -1.81
CA ASP A 38 3.73 -8.35 -2.64
C ASP A 38 3.95 -6.84 -2.69
N ILE A 39 2.88 -6.06 -2.79
CA ILE A 39 2.97 -4.59 -2.80
C ILE A 39 3.40 -4.07 -1.42
N ILE A 40 2.86 -4.59 -0.34
CA ILE A 40 3.29 -4.22 1.02
C ILE A 40 4.80 -4.46 1.16
N ASP A 41 5.27 -5.64 0.79
CA ASP A 41 6.68 -6.01 0.88
C ASP A 41 7.56 -5.10 0.00
N PHE A 42 7.11 -4.81 -1.20
CA PHE A 42 7.80 -3.91 -2.11
C PHE A 42 7.92 -2.50 -1.53
N LEU A 43 6.85 -1.96 -0.95
CA LEU A 43 6.86 -0.64 -0.33
C LEU A 43 7.82 -0.59 0.87
N LYS A 44 7.82 -1.63 1.71
CA LYS A 44 8.79 -1.74 2.81
C LYS A 44 10.23 -1.75 2.29
N ASP A 45 10.50 -2.56 1.28
CA ASP A 45 11.83 -2.69 0.68
C ASP A 45 12.27 -1.39 0.00
N SER A 46 11.32 -0.59 -0.44
CA SER A 46 11.57 0.73 -1.05
C SER A 46 11.81 1.82 -0.01
N GLY A 47 11.70 1.51 1.28
CA GLY A 47 11.95 2.46 2.36
C GLY A 47 10.72 3.23 2.85
N VAL A 48 9.52 2.88 2.38
CA VAL A 48 8.28 3.47 2.89
C VAL A 48 8.00 2.93 4.29
N THR A 49 7.76 3.80 5.25
CA THR A 49 7.51 3.38 6.64
C THR A 49 6.19 2.63 6.76
N ILE A 50 6.10 1.74 7.74
CA ILE A 50 4.86 0.98 7.97
C ILE A 50 3.69 1.90 8.32
N GLU A 51 3.94 3.00 9.00
CA GLU A 51 2.91 4.00 9.29
C GLU A 51 2.32 4.57 8.00
N ASN A 52 3.18 4.90 7.04
CA ASN A 52 2.73 5.41 5.75
C ASN A 52 2.05 4.35 4.90
N ILE A 53 2.51 3.10 4.96
CA ILE A 53 1.82 1.99 4.27
C ILE A 53 0.39 1.84 4.82
N ASN A 54 0.22 1.91 6.14
CA ASN A 54 -1.11 1.92 6.76
C ASN A 54 -1.97 3.06 6.22
N ARG A 55 -1.40 4.26 6.10
CA ARG A 55 -2.13 5.43 5.58
C ARG A 55 -2.58 5.24 4.14
N ILE A 56 -1.78 4.59 3.30
CA ILE A 56 -2.14 4.34 1.90
C ILE A 56 -3.46 3.58 1.81
N PHE A 57 -3.72 2.61 2.69
CA PHE A 57 -4.99 1.90 2.70
C PHE A 57 -6.19 2.82 2.91
N LEU A 58 -6.00 3.95 3.58
CA LEU A 58 -7.08 4.88 3.90
C LEU A 58 -7.20 6.03 2.90
N ILE A 59 -6.11 6.41 2.24
CA ILE A 59 -6.09 7.55 1.31
C ILE A 59 -6.15 7.13 -0.15
N ASN A 60 -5.59 5.97 -0.50
CA ASN A 60 -5.57 5.48 -1.88
C ASN A 60 -5.43 3.97 -1.95
N ILE A 61 -6.51 3.27 -1.65
CA ILE A 61 -6.51 1.80 -1.63
C ILE A 61 -6.22 1.17 -3.00
N ASN A 62 -6.42 1.92 -4.08
CA ASN A 62 -6.17 1.43 -5.44
C ASN A 62 -4.71 1.05 -5.68
N VAL A 63 -3.78 1.59 -4.89
CA VAL A 63 -2.36 1.19 -4.93
C VAL A 63 -2.23 -0.33 -4.83
N PHE A 64 -3.01 -0.94 -3.95
CA PHE A 64 -2.92 -2.38 -3.66
C PHE A 64 -3.59 -3.27 -4.70
N PHE A 65 -4.31 -2.67 -5.64
CA PHE A 65 -4.93 -3.38 -6.77
C PHE A 65 -4.15 -3.20 -8.08
N LYS A 66 -3.08 -2.41 -8.06
CA LYS A 66 -2.19 -2.27 -9.21
C LYS A 66 -1.31 -3.50 -9.37
N SER A 67 -0.82 -3.72 -10.58
CA SER A 67 0.18 -4.75 -10.83
C SER A 67 1.48 -4.38 -10.11
N ILE A 68 2.08 -5.34 -9.40
CA ILE A 68 3.39 -5.13 -8.77
C ILE A 68 4.45 -4.72 -9.80
N ASN A 69 4.38 -5.26 -11.01
CA ASN A 69 5.33 -4.93 -12.08
C ASN A 69 5.21 -3.47 -12.51
N THR A 70 3.98 -2.93 -12.56
CA THR A 70 3.75 -1.51 -12.87
C THR A 70 4.37 -0.60 -11.81
N LEU A 71 4.17 -0.93 -10.54
CA LEU A 71 4.76 -0.16 -9.44
C LEU A 71 6.28 -0.21 -9.48
N LYS A 72 6.87 -1.39 -9.67
CA LYS A 72 8.32 -1.55 -9.77
C LYS A 72 8.89 -0.72 -10.91
N LYS A 73 8.24 -0.73 -12.07
CA LYS A 73 8.65 0.06 -13.23
C LYS A 73 8.63 1.56 -12.93
N ASN A 74 7.55 2.04 -12.32
CA ASN A 74 7.40 3.46 -12.04
C ASN A 74 8.37 3.92 -10.95
N PHE A 75 8.57 3.12 -9.92
CA PHE A 75 9.55 3.42 -8.85
C PHE A 75 10.98 3.44 -9.39
N SER A 76 11.30 2.58 -10.37
CA SER A 76 12.64 2.48 -10.94
C SER A 76 13.12 3.73 -11.68
N LYS A 77 12.20 4.64 -12.00
CA LYS A 77 12.52 5.91 -12.66
C LYS A 77 13.17 6.93 -11.72
N TYR A 78 13.19 6.65 -10.43
CA TYR A 78 13.67 7.56 -9.40
C TYR A 78 14.78 6.92 -8.56
N ASP A 79 15.62 7.75 -7.97
CA ASP A 79 16.57 7.30 -6.97
C ASP A 79 15.83 6.76 -5.74
N LYS A 80 16.16 5.54 -5.33
CA LYS A 80 15.44 4.85 -4.27
C LYS A 80 15.41 5.62 -2.94
N GLU A 81 16.57 6.11 -2.51
CA GLU A 81 16.67 6.82 -1.22
C GLU A 81 15.91 8.14 -1.25
N ASN A 82 16.05 8.91 -2.32
CA ASN A 82 15.37 10.19 -2.47
C ASN A 82 13.85 9.99 -2.57
N LEU A 83 13.40 8.98 -3.31
CA LEU A 83 11.99 8.67 -3.43
C LEU A 83 11.39 8.31 -2.07
N ALA A 84 12.09 7.49 -1.28
CA ALA A 84 11.64 7.12 0.06
C ALA A 84 11.49 8.36 0.97
N ILE A 85 12.44 9.27 0.93
CA ILE A 85 12.37 10.52 1.70
C ILE A 85 11.14 11.33 1.30
N VAL A 86 10.93 11.52 0.01
CA VAL A 86 9.80 12.30 -0.52
C VAL A 86 8.47 11.66 -0.14
N LEU A 87 8.33 10.34 -0.32
CA LEU A 87 7.10 9.63 -0.01
C LEU A 87 6.80 9.62 1.49
N ASN A 88 7.81 9.46 2.34
CA ASN A 88 7.61 9.48 3.78
C ASN A 88 7.28 10.88 4.30
N ASP A 89 7.73 11.91 3.61
CA ASP A 89 7.38 13.30 3.93
C ASP A 89 5.94 13.62 3.51
N ASN A 90 5.52 13.14 2.34
CA ASN A 90 4.16 13.32 1.84
C ASN A 90 3.70 12.07 1.06
N ILE A 91 3.07 11.13 1.76
CA ILE A 91 2.66 9.86 1.19
C ILE A 91 1.58 10.00 0.09
N ASP A 92 0.85 11.12 0.05
CA ASP A 92 -0.13 11.37 -1.01
C ASP A 92 0.50 11.36 -2.40
N LEU A 93 1.81 11.66 -2.49
CA LEU A 93 2.54 11.65 -3.76
C LEU A 93 2.67 10.26 -4.38
N ILE A 94 2.33 9.19 -3.65
CA ILE A 94 2.33 7.84 -4.22
C ILE A 94 1.38 7.73 -5.41
N GLU A 95 0.34 8.55 -5.45
CA GLU A 95 -0.59 8.58 -6.57
C GLU A 95 0.12 8.84 -7.91
N ASP A 96 1.19 9.64 -7.91
CA ASP A 96 1.96 9.95 -9.11
C ASP A 96 2.76 8.76 -9.64
N LEU A 97 2.85 7.68 -8.87
CA LEU A 97 3.60 6.46 -9.22
C LEU A 97 2.69 5.32 -9.71
N LEU A 98 1.40 5.57 -9.83
CA LEU A 98 0.42 4.56 -10.26
C LEU A 98 0.25 4.53 -11.82
#